data_8bb0f4f45bd917f991d8444897e85697
#
_entry.id   8bb0f4f45bd917f991d8444897e85697
#
_cell.length_a   1.000
_cell.length_b   1.000
_cell.length_c   1.000
_cell.angle_alpha   90.00
_cell.angle_beta   90.00
_cell.angle_gamma   90.00
#
_symmetry.space_group_name_H-M   'P 1'
#
loop_
_entity.id
_entity.type
_entity.pdbx_description
1 polymer ?
#
loop_
_entity_poly.entity_id
_entity_poly.type
_entity_poly.pdbx_seq_one_letter_code
_entity_poly.pdbx_strand_id
1 'polypeptide(L)'
;MSHLSVSAVTKRAGCTRSLFYHYFVDMDAAVTAVMDEAIDGFISELEQWNASRIVGDIEGALDTVAPLFKRLVVSGHELPSTLTSSSGALYGGFLHNVGQRVAQYICGTTVVDFVAHHDLRIDHVYETFYTLIMGLLMYIRTHPDVPDETVKEIIASTLHIEGYTAKYSERKPRN
;
A
#
# COMPACT_ATOMS: atom_id res chain seq x y z
N MET A 1 7.54 24.90 14.79
CA MET A 1 6.59 23.90 14.29
C MET A 1 5.30 24.61 13.94
N SER A 2 4.94 24.73 12.67
CA SER A 2 3.69 25.38 12.26
C SER A 2 2.53 24.41 12.54
N HIS A 3 1.71 24.72 13.51
CA HIS A 3 0.48 23.98 13.76
C HIS A 3 -0.41 24.01 12.50
N LEU A 4 -0.87 22.84 12.08
CA LEU A 4 -1.87 22.72 11.03
C LEU A 4 -3.13 23.45 11.51
N SER A 5 -3.54 24.51 10.82
CA SER A 5 -4.72 25.30 11.19
C SER A 5 -5.47 25.79 9.96
N VAL A 6 -6.77 25.97 10.09
CA VAL A 6 -7.62 26.48 8.99
C VAL A 6 -7.04 27.79 8.43
N SER A 7 -6.56 28.68 9.31
CA SER A 7 -5.94 29.96 8.88
C SER A 7 -4.67 29.77 8.05
N ALA A 8 -3.82 28.81 8.43
CA ALA A 8 -2.58 28.53 7.71
C ALA A 8 -2.88 27.90 6.35
N VAL A 9 -3.82 26.94 6.28
CA VAL A 9 -4.24 26.27 5.05
C VAL A 9 -4.89 27.26 4.09
N THR A 10 -5.87 28.04 4.54
CA THR A 10 -6.57 29.01 3.68
C THR A 10 -5.65 30.09 3.16
N LYS A 11 -4.71 30.59 4.00
CA LYS A 11 -3.69 31.53 3.54
C LYS A 11 -2.80 30.95 2.45
N ARG A 12 -2.36 29.70 2.59
CA ARG A 12 -1.51 29.00 1.60
C ARG A 12 -2.26 28.70 0.31
N ALA A 13 -3.53 28.31 0.42
CA ALA A 13 -4.41 28.02 -0.70
C ALA A 13 -4.97 29.26 -1.40
N GLY A 14 -4.74 30.46 -0.86
CA GLY A 14 -5.31 31.71 -1.41
C GLY A 14 -6.82 31.78 -1.32
N CYS A 15 -7.45 31.08 -0.37
CA CYS A 15 -8.90 31.04 -0.24
C CYS A 15 -9.38 31.60 1.11
N THR A 16 -10.69 31.81 1.23
CA THR A 16 -11.30 32.34 2.48
C THR A 16 -11.61 31.22 3.47
N ARG A 17 -11.67 31.56 4.76
CA ARG A 17 -12.14 30.60 5.79
C ARG A 17 -13.58 30.15 5.54
N SER A 18 -14.42 31.01 5.00
CA SER A 18 -15.80 30.66 4.63
C SER A 18 -15.84 29.58 3.55
N LEU A 19 -14.97 29.69 2.56
CA LEU A 19 -14.84 28.67 1.51
C LEU A 19 -14.34 27.33 2.11
N PHE A 20 -13.38 27.36 3.02
CA PHE A 20 -12.93 26.15 3.72
C PHE A 20 -14.09 25.44 4.43
N TYR A 21 -14.86 26.19 5.24
CA TYR A 21 -16.00 25.62 5.99
C TYR A 21 -17.21 25.25 5.11
N HIS A 22 -17.20 25.66 3.85
CA HIS A 22 -18.19 25.17 2.86
C HIS A 22 -17.90 23.69 2.48
N TYR A 23 -16.61 23.30 2.42
CA TYR A 23 -16.20 21.94 2.03
C TYR A 23 -15.90 21.03 3.20
N PHE A 24 -15.34 21.56 4.30
CA PHE A 24 -14.87 20.78 5.44
C PHE A 24 -15.44 21.32 6.74
N VAL A 25 -16.05 20.45 7.55
CA VAL A 25 -16.61 20.84 8.84
C VAL A 25 -15.53 21.31 9.81
N ASP A 26 -14.33 20.72 9.72
CA ASP A 26 -13.17 21.05 10.54
C ASP A 26 -11.86 20.66 9.82
N MET A 27 -10.73 20.81 10.51
CA MET A 27 -9.42 20.46 9.96
C MET A 27 -9.22 18.96 9.81
N ASP A 28 -9.79 18.16 10.71
CA ASP A 28 -9.67 16.71 10.68
C ASP A 28 -10.40 16.14 9.45
N ALA A 29 -11.56 16.69 9.09
CA ALA A 29 -12.27 16.35 7.86
C ALA A 29 -11.44 16.67 6.60
N ALA A 30 -10.75 17.81 6.57
CA ALA A 30 -9.87 18.17 5.47
C ALA A 30 -8.64 17.24 5.38
N VAL A 31 -8.06 16.87 6.49
CA VAL A 31 -6.95 15.90 6.57
C VAL A 31 -7.41 14.52 6.09
N THR A 32 -8.57 14.06 6.53
CA THR A 32 -9.16 12.79 6.10
C THR A 32 -9.36 12.76 4.58
N ALA A 33 -9.89 13.83 3.99
CA ALA A 33 -10.08 13.91 2.54
C ALA A 33 -8.77 13.79 1.76
N VAL A 34 -7.69 14.43 2.23
CA VAL A 34 -6.34 14.30 1.60
C VAL A 34 -5.81 12.87 1.75
N MET A 35 -6.04 12.23 2.89
CA MET A 35 -5.64 10.84 3.12
C MET A 35 -6.41 9.88 2.20
N ASP A 36 -7.73 10.08 2.04
CA ASP A 36 -8.55 9.26 1.15
C ASP A 36 -8.11 9.40 -0.30
N GLU A 37 -7.82 10.62 -0.76
CA GLU A 37 -7.27 10.86 -2.11
C GLU A 37 -5.93 10.14 -2.32
N ALA A 38 -5.04 10.14 -1.33
CA ALA A 38 -3.78 9.42 -1.40
C ALA A 38 -4.00 7.90 -1.49
N ILE A 39 -4.98 7.36 -0.74
CA ILE A 39 -5.34 5.94 -0.81
C ILE A 39 -5.94 5.59 -2.17
N ASP A 40 -6.81 6.44 -2.72
CA ASP A 40 -7.40 6.26 -4.04
C ASP A 40 -6.33 6.22 -5.14
N GLY A 41 -5.33 7.09 -5.04
CA GLY A 41 -4.16 7.06 -5.92
C GLY A 41 -3.39 5.74 -5.82
N PHE A 42 -3.19 5.24 -4.61
CA PHE A 42 -2.53 3.96 -4.37
C PHE A 42 -3.30 2.78 -4.99
N ILE A 43 -4.62 2.75 -4.78
CA ILE A 43 -5.49 1.71 -5.38
C ILE A 43 -5.47 1.79 -6.91
N SER A 44 -5.52 2.99 -7.47
CA SER A 44 -5.46 3.17 -8.93
C SER A 44 -4.16 2.62 -9.56
N GLU A 45 -3.01 2.80 -8.91
CA GLU A 45 -1.76 2.18 -9.38
C GLU A 45 -1.76 0.65 -9.26
N LEU A 46 -2.38 0.11 -8.20
CA LEU A 46 -2.58 -1.33 -8.09
C LEU A 46 -3.53 -1.89 -9.17
N GLU A 47 -4.59 -1.15 -9.51
CA GLU A 47 -5.50 -1.51 -10.59
C GLU A 47 -4.77 -1.58 -11.94
N GLN A 48 -3.94 -0.59 -12.24
CA GLN A 48 -3.12 -0.55 -13.45
C GLN A 48 -2.13 -1.72 -13.48
N TRP A 49 -1.45 -2.00 -12.36
CA TRP A 49 -0.56 -3.15 -12.23
C TRP A 49 -1.32 -4.47 -12.46
N ASN A 50 -2.45 -4.66 -11.79
CA ASN A 50 -3.25 -5.87 -11.89
C ASN A 50 -3.77 -6.11 -13.33
N ALA A 51 -4.14 -5.04 -14.04
CA ALA A 51 -4.57 -5.10 -15.43
C ALA A 51 -3.42 -5.40 -16.41
N SER A 52 -2.18 -5.05 -16.06
CA SER A 52 -1.01 -5.21 -16.94
C SER A 52 -0.27 -6.53 -16.75
N ARG A 53 -0.48 -7.23 -15.61
CA ARG A 53 0.20 -8.51 -15.34
C ARG A 53 -0.34 -9.64 -16.20
N ILE A 54 0.48 -10.66 -16.44
CA ILE A 54 0.05 -11.89 -17.09
C ILE A 54 -0.58 -12.80 -16.02
N VAL A 55 -1.85 -13.15 -16.20
CA VAL A 55 -2.55 -14.06 -15.27
C VAL A 55 -1.87 -15.42 -15.26
N GLY A 56 -1.58 -15.94 -14.05
CA GLY A 56 -0.86 -17.21 -13.87
C GLY A 56 0.67 -17.08 -13.84
N ASP A 57 1.25 -15.95 -14.26
CA ASP A 57 2.69 -15.68 -14.13
C ASP A 57 3.00 -15.07 -12.75
N ILE A 58 3.26 -15.95 -11.77
CA ILE A 58 3.53 -15.54 -10.38
C ILE A 58 4.90 -14.86 -10.26
N GLU A 59 5.93 -15.36 -10.96
CA GLU A 59 7.27 -14.77 -10.93
C GLU A 59 7.23 -13.33 -11.45
N GLY A 60 6.66 -13.11 -12.64
CA GLY A 60 6.54 -11.78 -13.23
C GLY A 60 5.65 -10.84 -12.41
N ALA A 61 4.60 -11.36 -11.76
CA ALA A 61 3.79 -10.57 -10.84
C ALA A 61 4.59 -10.10 -9.62
N LEU A 62 5.39 -10.99 -9.03
CA LEU A 62 6.28 -10.66 -7.89
C LEU A 62 7.37 -9.67 -8.28
N ASP A 63 7.98 -9.83 -9.46
CA ASP A 63 9.01 -8.95 -9.98
C ASP A 63 8.53 -7.51 -10.20
N THR A 64 7.24 -7.35 -10.45
CA THR A 64 6.64 -6.05 -10.74
C THR A 64 5.93 -5.43 -9.52
N VAL A 65 5.37 -6.24 -8.61
CA VAL A 65 4.67 -5.72 -7.42
C VAL A 65 5.64 -5.20 -6.36
N ALA A 66 6.82 -5.80 -6.20
CA ALA A 66 7.80 -5.37 -5.20
C ALA A 66 8.30 -3.93 -5.47
N PRO A 67 8.79 -3.58 -6.67
CA PRO A 67 9.16 -2.19 -6.98
C PRO A 67 7.96 -1.23 -6.98
N LEU A 68 6.76 -1.69 -7.35
CA LEU A 68 5.54 -0.88 -7.21
C LEU A 68 5.30 -0.48 -5.76
N PHE A 69 5.30 -1.45 -4.84
CA PHE A 69 5.12 -1.20 -3.41
C PHE A 69 6.17 -0.22 -2.86
N LYS A 70 7.45 -0.44 -3.19
CA LYS A 70 8.53 0.49 -2.79
C LYS A 70 8.28 1.90 -3.32
N ARG A 71 7.97 2.04 -4.59
CA ARG A 71 7.68 3.35 -5.19
C ARG A 71 6.53 4.04 -4.47
N LEU A 72 5.43 3.33 -4.21
CA LEU A 72 4.25 3.89 -3.54
C LEU A 72 4.54 4.32 -2.10
N VAL A 73 5.37 3.58 -1.38
CA VAL A 73 5.72 3.89 0.02
C VAL A 73 6.76 5.01 0.11
N VAL A 74 7.76 5.03 -0.79
CA VAL A 74 8.88 5.99 -0.74
C VAL A 74 8.54 7.28 -1.46
N SER A 75 7.96 7.19 -2.66
CA SER A 75 7.61 8.34 -3.51
C SER A 75 6.14 8.74 -3.38
N GLY A 76 5.36 7.88 -2.75
CA GLY A 76 3.92 8.04 -2.62
C GLY A 76 3.62 9.33 -1.88
N HIS A 77 2.96 10.18 -2.62
CA HIS A 77 2.35 11.46 -2.27
C HIS A 77 2.82 11.94 -0.91
N GLU A 78 3.70 12.93 -0.89
CA GLU A 78 4.23 13.52 0.33
C GLU A 78 3.07 13.71 1.32
N LEU A 79 2.82 12.67 2.12
CA LEU A 79 2.00 12.88 3.31
C LEU A 79 2.68 14.05 4.00
N PRO A 80 2.02 15.19 4.13
CA PRO A 80 2.66 16.37 4.66
C PRO A 80 3.43 15.97 5.91
N SER A 81 4.72 16.33 5.98
CA SER A 81 5.57 16.03 7.14
C SER A 81 4.95 16.49 8.46
N THR A 82 3.96 17.38 8.37
CA THR A 82 3.08 17.82 9.46
C THR A 82 2.12 16.71 9.93
N LEU A 83 1.69 15.77 9.10
CA LEU A 83 0.85 14.64 9.53
C LEU A 83 1.66 13.59 10.31
N THR A 84 2.93 13.42 9.97
CA THR A 84 3.83 12.52 10.70
C THR A 84 4.24 13.07 12.08
N SER A 85 4.14 14.38 12.28
CA SER A 85 4.55 15.04 13.53
C SER A 85 3.40 15.39 14.48
N SER A 86 2.16 15.45 14.01
CA SER A 86 1.07 16.09 14.75
C SER A 86 0.12 15.13 15.48
N SER A 87 0.01 13.88 15.06
CA SER A 87 -0.81 12.90 15.77
C SER A 87 -0.52 11.49 15.28
N GLY A 88 0.12 10.68 16.12
CA GLY A 88 0.31 9.25 15.85
C GLY A 88 -1.00 8.50 15.59
N ALA A 89 -2.11 8.99 16.14
CA ALA A 89 -3.43 8.40 15.92
C ALA A 89 -3.94 8.60 14.47
N LEU A 90 -3.81 9.81 13.90
CA LEU A 90 -4.19 10.08 12.50
C LEU A 90 -3.35 9.26 11.53
N TYR A 91 -2.04 9.19 11.77
CA TYR A 91 -1.16 8.37 10.94
C TYR A 91 -1.47 6.87 11.06
N GLY A 92 -1.74 6.38 12.28
CA GLY A 92 -2.15 4.99 12.50
C GLY A 92 -3.47 4.65 11.79
N GLY A 93 -4.44 5.56 11.84
CA GLY A 93 -5.72 5.44 11.12
C GLY A 93 -5.53 5.42 9.60
N PHE A 94 -4.65 6.28 9.06
CA PHE A 94 -4.31 6.27 7.64
C PHE A 94 -3.69 4.94 7.21
N LEU A 95 -2.67 4.46 7.93
CA LEU A 95 -2.04 3.17 7.61
C LEU A 95 -3.04 2.02 7.67
N HIS A 96 -3.92 2.01 8.68
CA HIS A 96 -4.98 1.03 8.79
C HIS A 96 -5.90 1.04 7.55
N ASN A 97 -6.36 2.22 7.13
CA ASN A 97 -7.21 2.37 5.94
C ASN A 97 -6.49 1.93 4.66
N VAL A 98 -5.21 2.28 4.48
CA VAL A 98 -4.39 1.77 3.35
C VAL A 98 -4.35 0.25 3.38
N GLY A 99 -3.95 -0.36 4.50
CA GLY A 99 -3.84 -1.82 4.65
C GLY A 99 -5.16 -2.52 4.37
N GLN A 100 -6.27 -1.99 4.91
CA GLN A 100 -7.61 -2.53 4.72
C GLN A 100 -8.05 -2.48 3.24
N ARG A 101 -7.97 -1.32 2.60
CA ARG A 101 -8.42 -1.15 1.21
C ARG A 101 -7.57 -1.93 0.23
N VAL A 102 -6.24 -1.95 0.42
CA VAL A 102 -5.33 -2.74 -0.42
C VAL A 102 -5.58 -4.25 -0.25
N ALA A 103 -5.75 -4.74 0.98
CA ALA A 103 -6.06 -6.15 1.22
C ALA A 103 -7.41 -6.54 0.61
N GLN A 104 -8.45 -5.72 0.76
CA GLN A 104 -9.76 -5.95 0.13
C GLN A 104 -9.64 -6.01 -1.39
N TYR A 105 -8.92 -5.07 -2.00
CA TYR A 105 -8.72 -5.05 -3.45
C TYR A 105 -8.01 -6.32 -3.93
N ILE A 106 -6.87 -6.68 -3.33
CA ILE A 106 -6.09 -7.85 -3.72
C ILE A 106 -6.91 -9.14 -3.53
N CYS A 107 -7.61 -9.28 -2.42
CA CYS A 107 -8.47 -10.46 -2.18
C CYS A 107 -9.63 -10.56 -3.17
N GLY A 108 -10.20 -9.44 -3.59
CA GLY A 108 -11.31 -9.40 -4.56
C GLY A 108 -10.89 -9.54 -6.02
N THR A 109 -9.61 -9.43 -6.34
CA THR A 109 -9.09 -9.44 -7.72
C THR A 109 -7.95 -10.43 -7.91
N THR A 110 -6.77 -10.10 -7.45
CA THR A 110 -5.54 -10.87 -7.68
C THR A 110 -5.62 -12.29 -7.12
N VAL A 111 -6.20 -12.45 -5.91
CA VAL A 111 -6.38 -13.77 -5.30
C VAL A 111 -7.41 -14.60 -6.07
N VAL A 112 -8.48 -13.98 -6.57
CA VAL A 112 -9.49 -14.67 -7.40
C VAL A 112 -8.85 -15.25 -8.65
N ASP A 113 -8.01 -14.45 -9.33
CA ASP A 113 -7.26 -14.93 -10.50
C ASP A 113 -6.26 -16.04 -10.15
N PHE A 114 -5.60 -15.90 -8.96
CA PHE A 114 -4.64 -16.89 -8.50
C PHE A 114 -5.31 -18.26 -8.25
N VAL A 115 -6.41 -18.32 -7.53
CA VAL A 115 -7.10 -19.58 -7.20
C VAL A 115 -7.74 -20.26 -8.42
N ALA A 116 -7.94 -19.52 -9.50
CA ALA A 116 -8.40 -20.11 -10.76
C ALA A 116 -7.33 -20.99 -11.45
N HIS A 117 -6.05 -20.83 -11.10
CA HIS A 117 -4.92 -21.49 -11.75
C HIS A 117 -4.01 -22.25 -10.79
N HIS A 118 -4.07 -21.94 -9.48
CA HIS A 118 -3.15 -22.47 -8.47
C HIS A 118 -3.86 -22.75 -7.15
N ASP A 119 -3.31 -23.67 -6.36
CA ASP A 119 -3.79 -23.97 -5.02
C ASP A 119 -3.36 -22.87 -4.03
N LEU A 120 -4.32 -22.25 -3.37
CA LEU A 120 -4.05 -21.31 -2.27
C LEU A 120 -3.79 -22.09 -0.97
N ARG A 121 -2.62 -21.86 -0.35
CA ARG A 121 -2.17 -22.60 0.82
C ARG A 121 -2.13 -21.76 2.11
N ILE A 122 -2.97 -20.75 2.20
CA ILE A 122 -3.14 -19.91 3.37
C ILE A 122 -4.62 -19.91 3.81
N ASP A 123 -4.87 -20.10 5.09
CA ASP A 123 -6.24 -20.25 5.62
C ASP A 123 -6.93 -18.89 5.81
N HIS A 124 -6.26 -17.93 6.42
CA HIS A 124 -6.78 -16.59 6.71
C HIS A 124 -6.29 -15.59 5.66
N VAL A 125 -6.84 -15.69 4.45
CA VAL A 125 -6.36 -14.94 3.28
C VAL A 125 -6.33 -13.43 3.51
N TYR A 126 -7.47 -12.86 3.92
CA TYR A 126 -7.58 -11.42 4.13
C TYR A 126 -6.63 -10.93 5.24
N GLU A 127 -6.62 -11.61 6.37
CA GLU A 127 -5.78 -11.25 7.52
C GLU A 127 -4.30 -11.37 7.19
N THR A 128 -3.92 -12.39 6.41
CA THR A 128 -2.55 -12.57 5.94
C THR A 128 -2.13 -11.42 5.02
N PHE A 129 -2.94 -11.07 4.04
CA PHE A 129 -2.65 -9.93 3.17
C PHE A 129 -2.63 -8.62 3.94
N TYR A 130 -3.60 -8.37 4.82
CA TYR A 130 -3.62 -7.17 5.65
C TYR A 130 -2.33 -7.05 6.49
N THR A 131 -1.94 -8.12 7.19
CA THR A 131 -0.75 -8.13 8.03
C THR A 131 0.53 -7.95 7.22
N LEU A 132 0.64 -8.63 6.06
CA LEU A 132 1.77 -8.51 5.14
C LEU A 132 1.89 -7.08 4.62
N ILE A 133 0.81 -6.47 4.16
CA ILE A 133 0.78 -5.10 3.64
C ILE A 133 1.20 -4.12 4.72
N MET A 134 0.63 -4.23 5.93
CA MET A 134 0.99 -3.38 7.07
C MET A 134 2.47 -3.51 7.43
N GLY A 135 2.98 -4.74 7.46
CA GLY A 135 4.40 -5.03 7.72
C GLY A 135 5.31 -4.41 6.66
N LEU A 136 4.98 -4.59 5.37
CA LEU A 136 5.75 -4.04 4.26
C LEU A 136 5.73 -2.51 4.25
N LEU A 137 4.58 -1.86 4.48
CA LEU A 137 4.47 -0.41 4.56
C LEU A 137 5.42 0.17 5.63
N MET A 138 5.43 -0.43 6.81
CA MET A 138 6.31 0.00 7.91
C MET A 138 7.78 -0.32 7.63
N TYR A 139 8.06 -1.52 7.11
CA TYR A 139 9.43 -1.98 6.85
C TYR A 139 10.10 -1.15 5.75
N ILE A 140 9.46 -0.97 4.60
CA ILE A 140 9.99 -0.20 3.47
C ILE A 140 10.19 1.27 3.87
N ARG A 141 9.25 1.85 4.64
CA ARG A 141 9.38 3.24 5.11
C ARG A 141 10.61 3.46 5.98
N THR A 142 10.96 2.48 6.81
CA THR A 142 12.14 2.55 7.70
C THR A 142 13.42 2.05 7.03
N HIS A 143 13.30 1.33 5.92
CA HIS A 143 14.39 0.77 5.12
C HIS A 143 14.18 1.07 3.63
N PRO A 144 14.24 2.33 3.19
CA PRO A 144 13.92 2.73 1.80
C PRO A 144 14.86 2.09 0.78
N ASP A 145 16.07 1.74 1.18
CA ASP A 145 17.09 1.11 0.33
C ASP A 145 17.00 -0.43 0.30
N VAL A 146 15.97 -1.03 0.91
CA VAL A 146 15.78 -2.49 0.86
C VAL A 146 15.74 -2.96 -0.60
N PRO A 147 16.49 -4.03 -0.97
CA PRO A 147 16.44 -4.57 -2.34
C PRO A 147 15.03 -5.06 -2.70
N ASP A 148 14.62 -4.87 -3.95
CA ASP A 148 13.33 -5.36 -4.45
C ASP A 148 13.20 -6.88 -4.29
N GLU A 149 14.31 -7.61 -4.50
CA GLU A 149 14.37 -9.05 -4.29
C GLU A 149 14.02 -9.45 -2.85
N THR A 150 14.49 -8.68 -1.85
CA THR A 150 14.12 -8.93 -0.44
C THR A 150 12.62 -8.77 -0.21
N VAL A 151 12.02 -7.74 -0.78
CA VAL A 151 10.56 -7.52 -0.68
C VAL A 151 9.80 -8.65 -1.37
N LYS A 152 10.23 -9.04 -2.58
CA LYS A 152 9.71 -10.18 -3.33
C LYS A 152 9.76 -11.47 -2.52
N GLU A 153 10.90 -11.78 -1.89
CA GLU A 153 11.08 -12.97 -1.07
C GLU A 153 10.17 -12.97 0.18
N ILE A 154 10.01 -11.83 0.82
CA ILE A 154 9.09 -11.68 1.97
C ILE A 154 7.65 -11.98 1.52
N ILE A 155 7.21 -11.41 0.39
CA ILE A 155 5.88 -11.66 -0.15
C ILE A 155 5.71 -13.14 -0.49
N ALA A 156 6.63 -13.71 -1.26
CA ALA A 156 6.56 -15.09 -1.69
C ALA A 156 6.52 -16.09 -0.52
N SER A 157 7.39 -15.89 0.47
CA SER A 157 7.47 -16.73 1.66
C SER A 157 6.22 -16.62 2.54
N THR A 158 5.71 -15.40 2.76
CA THR A 158 4.52 -15.19 3.60
C THR A 158 3.27 -15.80 2.97
N LEU A 159 3.17 -15.77 1.64
CA LEU A 159 2.03 -16.30 0.89
C LEU A 159 2.19 -17.78 0.49
N HIS A 160 3.30 -18.43 0.88
CA HIS A 160 3.63 -19.81 0.50
C HIS A 160 3.64 -20.05 -1.01
N ILE A 161 4.08 -19.05 -1.77
CA ILE A 161 4.22 -19.10 -3.24
C ILE A 161 5.68 -19.07 -3.72
N GLU A 162 6.62 -19.21 -2.82
CA GLU A 162 8.06 -19.26 -3.13
C GLU A 162 8.42 -20.38 -4.13
N GLY A 163 7.66 -21.48 -4.15
CA GLY A 163 7.84 -22.58 -5.09
C GLY A 163 7.66 -22.20 -6.55
N TYR A 164 7.06 -21.06 -6.85
CA TYR A 164 6.89 -20.51 -8.20
C TYR A 164 8.00 -19.52 -8.59
N THR A 165 8.96 -19.23 -7.70
CA THR A 165 10.09 -18.35 -8.00
C THR A 165 11.30 -19.15 -8.51
N ALA A 166 12.08 -18.57 -9.45
CA ALA A 166 13.26 -19.19 -10.05
C ALA A 166 14.27 -19.65 -8.99
N LYS A 167 14.51 -18.80 -7.98
CA LYS A 167 15.41 -19.09 -6.85
C LYS A 167 15.07 -20.38 -6.11
N TYR A 168 13.81 -20.73 -5.98
CA TYR A 168 13.35 -21.94 -5.28
C TYR A 168 13.37 -23.16 -6.19
N SER A 169 13.13 -22.95 -7.50
CA SER A 169 13.20 -24.01 -8.51
C SER A 169 14.62 -24.59 -8.63
N GLU A 170 15.64 -23.73 -8.48
CA GLU A 170 17.04 -24.12 -8.50
C GLU A 170 17.50 -24.88 -7.24
N ARG A 171 16.80 -24.69 -6.10
CA ARG A 171 17.12 -25.35 -4.81
C ARG A 171 16.50 -26.72 -4.64
N LYS A 172 15.52 -27.12 -5.46
CA LYS A 172 14.94 -28.45 -5.42
C LYS A 172 16.00 -29.47 -5.90
N PRO A 173 16.45 -30.45 -5.07
CA PRO A 173 17.26 -31.52 -5.60
C PRO A 173 16.47 -32.26 -6.70
N ARG A 174 17.11 -32.42 -7.86
CA ARG A 174 16.56 -33.28 -8.92
C ARG A 174 16.57 -34.70 -8.35
N ASN A 175 15.40 -35.22 -7.97
CA ASN A 175 15.20 -36.63 -7.71
C ASN A 175 15.21 -37.40 -9.02
#